data_af6cb4bf90de16cd2297459f4b522e13
#
_entry.id   af6cb4bf90de16cd2297459f4b522e13
#
_cell.length_a   1.000
_cell.length_b   1.000
_cell.length_c   1.000
_cell.angle_alpha   90.00
_cell.angle_beta   90.00
_cell.angle_gamma   90.00
#
_symmetry.space_group_name_H-M   'P 1'
#
loop_
_entity.id
_entity.type
_entity.pdbx_description
1 polymer ?
#
loop_
_entity_poly.entity_id
_entity_poly.type
_entity_poly.pdbx_seq_one_letter_code
_entity_poly.pdbx_strand_id
1 'polypeptide(L)' 'GEKPDGYLGVVKSTETAEQIVKHINEARRQEYTRIANNNDIAVADVELLAGKRAIERTKSGHYVKIDGEWKQKP' A
#
# COMPACT_ATOMS: atom_id res chain seq x y z
N GLY A 1 1.35 -2.50 -7.50
CA GLY A 1 2.15 -3.19 -6.50
C GLY A 1 2.09 -2.55 -5.12
N GLU A 2 2.44 -3.29 -4.11
CA GLU A 2 2.43 -2.81 -2.73
C GLU A 2 3.68 -2.01 -2.40
N LYS A 3 3.49 -0.89 -1.69
CA LYS A 3 4.58 -0.06 -1.19
C LYS A 3 4.69 -0.19 0.34
N PRO A 4 5.88 0.09 0.92
CA PRO A 4 6.05 -0.02 2.38
C PRO A 4 5.23 0.99 3.18
N ASP A 5 4.72 2.03 2.57
CA ASP A 5 3.92 3.07 3.23
C ASP A 5 2.45 2.72 3.42
N GLY A 6 2.03 1.52 3.06
CA GLY A 6 0.64 1.06 3.22
C GLY A 6 -0.26 1.32 2.02
N TYR A 7 0.27 1.86 0.95
CA TYR A 7 -0.50 2.21 -0.26
C TYR A 7 -0.01 1.46 -1.49
N LEU A 8 -0.86 1.40 -2.51
CA LEU A 8 -0.49 0.87 -3.81
C LEU A 8 0.31 1.88 -4.61
N GLY A 9 1.24 1.39 -5.41
CA GLY A 9 1.91 2.16 -6.44
C GLY A 9 1.69 1.56 -7.81
N VAL A 10 1.88 2.38 -8.84
CA VAL A 10 1.76 1.96 -10.22
C VAL A 10 3.09 1.40 -10.68
N VAL A 11 3.12 0.13 -11.06
CA VAL A 11 4.32 -0.53 -11.61
C VAL A 11 4.50 -0.16 -13.07
N LYS A 12 3.43 -0.25 -13.83
CA LYS A 12 3.39 0.16 -15.25
C LYS A 12 2.34 1.23 -15.40
N SER A 13 2.77 2.45 -15.73
CA SER A 13 1.88 3.60 -15.79
C SER A 13 0.94 3.53 -17.00
N THR A 14 -0.36 3.47 -16.71
CA THR A 14 -1.45 3.66 -17.66
C THR A 14 -2.50 4.50 -16.95
N GLU A 15 -3.33 5.22 -17.71
CA GLU A 15 -4.40 6.03 -17.12
C GLU A 15 -5.34 5.19 -16.26
N THR A 16 -5.73 4.02 -16.74
CA THR A 16 -6.61 3.11 -15.99
C THR A 16 -5.96 2.63 -14.70
N ALA A 17 -4.68 2.23 -14.75
CA ALA A 17 -3.94 1.77 -13.57
C ALA A 17 -3.80 2.88 -12.53
N GLU A 18 -3.51 4.09 -12.97
CA GLU A 18 -3.40 5.26 -12.08
C GLU A 18 -4.72 5.59 -11.39
N GLN A 19 -5.84 5.52 -12.10
CA GLN A 19 -7.17 5.75 -11.54
C GLN A 19 -7.55 4.68 -10.51
N ILE A 20 -7.27 3.42 -10.80
CA ILE A 20 -7.54 2.30 -9.89
C ILE A 20 -6.72 2.46 -8.61
N VAL A 21 -5.43 2.73 -8.74
CA VAL A 21 -4.52 2.93 -7.60
C VAL A 21 -4.99 4.10 -6.73
N LYS A 22 -5.34 5.21 -7.35
CA LYS A 22 -5.85 6.38 -6.62
C LYS A 22 -7.10 6.04 -5.81
N HIS A 23 -8.05 5.35 -6.42
CA HIS A 23 -9.31 4.98 -5.77
C HIS A 23 -9.08 4.04 -4.59
N ILE A 24 -8.24 3.02 -4.77
CA ILE A 24 -7.92 2.07 -3.70
C ILE A 24 -7.18 2.79 -2.57
N ASN A 25 -6.24 3.67 -2.88
CA ASN A 25 -5.48 4.40 -1.87
C ASN A 25 -6.36 5.36 -1.06
N GLU A 26 -7.35 5.98 -1.67
CA GLU A 26 -8.33 6.80 -0.95
C GLU A 26 -9.12 5.97 0.06
N ALA A 27 -9.58 4.79 -0.34
CA ALA A 27 -10.30 3.87 0.54
C ALA A 27 -9.40 3.36 1.67
N ARG A 28 -8.16 3.04 1.37
CA ARG A 28 -7.18 2.62 2.38
C ARG A 28 -6.89 3.72 3.38
N ARG A 29 -6.73 4.96 2.95
CA ARG A 29 -6.49 6.11 3.82
C ARG A 29 -7.63 6.31 4.81
N GLN A 30 -8.86 6.22 4.34
CA GLN A 30 -10.04 6.32 5.20
C GLN A 30 -10.05 5.22 6.27
N GLU A 31 -9.75 3.99 5.87
CA GLU A 31 -9.69 2.86 6.81
C GLU A 31 -8.56 3.01 7.82
N TYR A 32 -7.38 3.44 7.39
CA TYR A 32 -6.26 3.66 8.31
C TYR A 32 -6.55 4.77 9.31
N THR A 33 -7.20 5.84 8.85
CA THR A 33 -7.61 6.94 9.73
C THR A 33 -8.62 6.45 10.77
N ARG A 34 -9.59 5.62 10.37
CA ARG A 34 -10.56 5.03 11.28
C ARG A 34 -9.88 4.16 12.34
N ILE A 35 -8.96 3.30 11.93
CA ILE A 35 -8.21 2.42 12.84
C ILE A 35 -7.37 3.26 13.81
N ALA A 36 -6.67 4.26 13.32
CA ALA A 36 -5.84 5.14 14.14
C ALA A 36 -6.69 5.85 15.21
N ASN A 37 -7.83 6.40 14.84
CA ASN A 37 -8.73 7.09 15.76
C ASN A 37 -9.30 6.14 16.81
N ASN A 38 -9.71 4.94 16.42
CA ASN A 38 -10.28 3.95 17.33
C ASN A 38 -9.25 3.41 18.33
N ASN A 39 -7.96 3.45 17.99
CA ASN A 39 -6.88 2.93 18.83
C ASN A 39 -6.02 4.02 19.45
N ASP A 40 -6.36 5.28 19.20
CA ASP A 40 -5.66 6.45 19.77
C ASP A 40 -4.16 6.46 19.42
N ILE A 41 -3.86 6.12 18.17
CA ILE A 41 -2.49 6.08 17.62
C ILE A 41 -2.39 6.95 16.38
N ALA A 42 -1.17 7.24 15.93
CA ALA A 42 -0.93 8.04 14.74
C ALA A 42 -1.26 7.26 13.46
N VAL A 43 -1.85 7.94 12.47
CA VAL A 43 -2.13 7.34 11.15
C VAL A 43 -0.85 6.79 10.52
N ALA A 44 0.29 7.49 10.68
CA ALA A 44 1.58 7.05 10.14
C ALA A 44 1.97 5.66 10.64
N ASP A 45 1.68 5.34 11.91
CA ASP A 45 1.98 4.02 12.47
C ASP A 45 1.11 2.92 11.83
N VAL A 46 -0.16 3.22 11.60
CA VAL A 46 -1.08 2.30 10.91
C VAL A 46 -0.61 2.08 9.47
N GLU A 47 -0.23 3.13 8.78
CA GLU A 47 0.26 3.05 7.40
C GLU A 47 1.49 2.16 7.27
N LEU A 48 2.48 2.34 8.14
CA LEU A 48 3.70 1.53 8.13
C LEU A 48 3.43 0.06 8.41
N LEU A 49 2.58 -0.23 9.38
CA LEU A 49 2.21 -1.61 9.70
C LEU A 49 1.43 -2.26 8.56
N ALA A 50 0.50 -1.52 7.96
CA ALA A 50 -0.27 -2.01 6.82
C ALA A 50 0.62 -2.30 5.61
N GLY A 51 1.60 -1.42 5.34
CA GLY A 51 2.57 -1.61 4.27
C GLY A 51 3.40 -2.87 4.45
N LYS A 52 3.91 -3.07 5.65
CA LYS A 52 4.68 -4.27 6.00
C LYS A 52 3.85 -5.54 5.77
N ARG A 53 2.64 -5.57 6.28
CA ARG A 53 1.75 -6.72 6.12
C ARG A 53 1.35 -6.99 4.68
N ALA A 54 1.08 -5.93 3.92
CA ALA A 54 0.70 -6.07 2.52
C ALA A 54 1.85 -6.67 1.69
N ILE A 55 3.08 -6.24 1.94
CA ILE A 55 4.26 -6.81 1.28
C ILE A 55 4.44 -8.28 1.65
N GLU A 56 4.30 -8.62 2.93
CA GLU A 56 4.42 -10.00 3.39
C GLU A 56 3.36 -10.92 2.77
N ARG A 57 2.14 -10.41 2.55
CA ARG A 57 1.02 -11.16 1.98
C ARG A 57 0.99 -11.18 0.45
N THR A 58 1.84 -10.42 -0.19
CA THR A 58 1.89 -10.38 -1.66
C THR A 58 2.28 -11.75 -2.20
N LYS A 59 1.52 -12.24 -3.18
CA LYS A 59 1.74 -13.55 -3.79
C LYS A 59 2.91 -13.52 -4.75
N SER A 60 3.52 -14.70 -4.98
CA SER A 60 4.56 -14.89 -5.99
C SER A 60 4.15 -14.31 -7.34
N GLY A 61 5.09 -13.66 -8.02
CA GLY A 61 4.86 -13.05 -9.33
C GLY A 61 4.32 -11.63 -9.27
N HIS A 62 3.79 -11.18 -8.14
CA HIS A 62 3.34 -9.80 -7.97
C HIS A 62 4.50 -8.90 -7.55
N TYR A 63 4.33 -7.60 -7.72
CA TYR A 63 5.37 -6.63 -7.45
C TYR A 63 5.21 -5.95 -6.09
N VAL A 64 6.35 -5.72 -5.44
CA VAL A 64 6.44 -4.94 -4.20
C VAL A 64 7.55 -3.90 -4.36
N LYS A 65 7.43 -2.77 -3.67
CA LYS A 65 8.47 -1.75 -3.66
C LYS A 65 9.38 -1.95 -2.45
N ILE A 66 10.66 -2.18 -2.71
CA ILE A 66 11.68 -2.39 -1.67
C ILE A 66 12.86 -1.47 -2.00
N ASP A 67 13.27 -0.66 -1.02
CA ASP A 67 14.37 0.30 -1.16
C ASP A 67 14.23 1.21 -2.38
N GLY A 68 12.99 1.66 -2.64
CA GLY A 68 12.69 2.56 -3.74
C GLY A 68 12.58 1.90 -5.11
N GLU A 69 12.68 0.59 -5.20
CA GLU A 69 12.62 -0.15 -6.45
C GLU A 69 11.49 -1.17 -6.48
N TRP A 70 10.85 -1.31 -7.64
CA TRP A 70 9.88 -2.38 -7.86
C TRP A 70 10.60 -3.70 -8.04
N LYS A 71 10.23 -4.69 -7.23
CA LYS A 71 10.75 -6.05 -7.31
C LYS A 71 9.63 -7.05 -7.41
N GLN A 72 9.78 -8.02 -8.27
CA GLN A 72 8.83 -9.12 -8.38
C GLN A 72 9.07 -10.11 -7.24
N LYS A 73 8.00 -10.48 -6.54
CA LYS A 73 8.10 -11.43 -5.45
C LYS A 73 8.37 -12.83 -5.99
N PRO A 74 9.41 -13.53 -5.49
CA PRO A 74 9.77 -14.86 -5.97
C PRO A 74 8.71 -15.92 -5.67
#